data_70033b3f58054de14c8b68b277a2736a
#
_entry.id   70033b3f58054de14c8b68b277a2736a
#
_cell.length_a   1.000
_cell.length_b   1.000
_cell.length_c   1.000
_cell.angle_alpha   90.00
_cell.angle_beta   90.00
_cell.angle_gamma   90.00
#
_symmetry.space_group_name_H-M   'P 1'
#
loop_
_entity.id
_entity.type
_entity.pdbx_description
1 polymer ?
#
loop_
_entity_poly.entity_id
_entity_poly.type
_entity_poly.pdbx_seq_one_letter_code
_entity_poly.pdbx_strand_id
1 'polypeptide(L)'
;GPALKDANPILLKSLIYIAAHYHENISLKKAAEYCSTSETYISYLFKNKFIYKFSDYINHIRIKTAVLLLNLKPAGKISSIALDSGFTDYHYFSQLFKKSTGKTVSEYKATEIRQWGIKD
;
A
#
# COMPACT_ATOMS: atom_id res chain seq x y z
N GLY A 1 7.09 -10.31 18.26
CA GLY A 1 6.38 -11.50 18.75
C GLY A 1 6.94 -12.78 18.17
N PRO A 2 6.38 -13.93 18.59
CA PRO A 2 6.84 -15.23 18.08
C PRO A 2 6.79 -15.32 16.55
N ALA A 3 5.83 -14.65 15.94
CA ALA A 3 5.65 -14.66 14.50
C ALA A 3 6.87 -14.14 13.71
N LEU A 4 7.61 -13.19 14.25
CA LEU A 4 8.82 -12.67 13.59
C LEU A 4 9.96 -13.67 13.59
N LYS A 5 10.09 -14.47 14.67
CA LYS A 5 11.10 -15.52 14.77
C LYS A 5 10.86 -16.63 13.75
N ASP A 6 9.58 -16.96 13.54
CA ASP A 6 9.19 -18.09 12.70
C ASP A 6 8.84 -17.68 11.28
N ALA A 7 8.93 -16.37 10.96
CA ALA A 7 8.62 -15.88 9.63
C ALA A 7 9.66 -16.38 8.62
N ASN A 8 9.20 -16.74 7.43
CA ASN A 8 10.08 -17.10 6.33
C ASN A 8 11.01 -15.92 6.02
N PRO A 9 12.34 -16.10 6.00
CA PRO A 9 13.27 -14.99 5.78
C PRO A 9 13.08 -14.28 4.44
N ILE A 10 12.74 -14.99 3.39
CA ILE A 10 12.49 -14.40 2.07
C ILE A 10 11.20 -13.57 2.09
N LEU A 11 10.16 -14.09 2.71
CA LEU A 11 8.91 -13.35 2.86
C LEU A 11 9.15 -12.05 3.65
N LEU A 12 9.84 -12.15 4.78
CA LEU A 12 10.17 -10.98 5.60
C LEU A 12 10.99 -9.96 4.80
N LYS A 13 11.99 -10.41 4.06
CA LYS A 13 12.83 -9.55 3.23
C LYS A 13 12.02 -8.86 2.14
N SER A 14 11.08 -9.56 1.51
CA SER A 14 10.20 -8.96 0.50
C SER A 14 9.22 -7.95 1.10
N LEU A 15 8.73 -8.18 2.31
CA LEU A 15 7.87 -7.20 3.01
C LEU A 15 8.66 -5.93 3.34
N ILE A 16 9.91 -6.07 3.77
CA ILE A 16 10.80 -4.93 4.04
C ILE A 16 11.08 -4.17 2.74
N TYR A 17 11.32 -4.87 1.65
CA TYR A 17 11.52 -4.27 0.35
C TYR A 17 10.30 -3.43 -0.08
N ILE A 18 9.11 -3.99 0.06
CA ILE A 18 7.85 -3.29 -0.27
C ILE A 18 7.70 -2.04 0.60
N ALA A 19 7.95 -2.15 1.89
CA ALA A 19 7.85 -1.01 2.81
C ALA A 19 8.77 0.14 2.41
N ALA A 20 9.96 -0.18 1.90
CA ALA A 20 10.94 0.82 1.49
C ALA A 20 10.67 1.42 0.10
N HIS A 21 10.00 0.68 -0.79
CA HIS A 21 9.90 1.01 -2.21
C HIS A 21 8.49 1.09 -2.78
N TYR A 22 7.43 0.98 -1.94
CA TYR A 22 6.04 0.94 -2.44
C TYR A 22 5.64 2.18 -3.25
N HIS A 23 6.27 3.32 -3.00
CA HIS A 23 6.01 4.58 -3.70
C HIS A 23 6.67 4.63 -5.08
N GLU A 24 7.45 3.61 -5.42
CA GLU A 24 8.13 3.48 -6.71
C GLU A 24 7.43 2.44 -7.58
N ASN A 25 7.86 2.32 -8.82
CA ASN A 25 7.37 1.28 -9.71
C ASN A 25 8.04 -0.05 -9.34
N ILE A 26 7.44 -0.80 -8.42
CA ILE A 26 7.94 -2.11 -8.02
C ILE A 26 7.16 -3.22 -8.71
N SER A 27 7.82 -4.36 -8.89
CA SER A 27 7.25 -5.53 -9.55
C SER A 27 7.71 -6.80 -8.86
N LEU A 28 7.04 -7.90 -9.16
CA LEU A 28 7.43 -9.21 -8.66
C LEU A 28 8.87 -9.54 -9.09
N LYS A 29 9.24 -9.17 -10.31
CA LYS A 29 10.61 -9.36 -10.82
C LYS A 29 11.65 -8.62 -9.98
N LYS A 30 11.40 -7.33 -9.70
CA LYS A 30 12.32 -6.53 -8.89
C LYS A 30 12.44 -7.05 -7.46
N ALA A 31 11.33 -7.48 -6.88
CA ALA A 31 11.34 -8.07 -5.54
C ALA A 31 12.14 -9.37 -5.51
N ALA A 32 11.96 -10.22 -6.52
CA ALA A 32 12.71 -11.48 -6.64
C ALA A 32 14.21 -11.23 -6.79
N GLU A 33 14.60 -10.25 -7.59
CA GLU A 33 16.00 -9.86 -7.74
C GLU A 33 16.58 -9.37 -6.42
N TYR A 34 15.86 -8.52 -5.73
CA TYR A 34 16.31 -8.01 -4.42
C TYR A 34 16.50 -9.14 -3.40
N CYS A 35 15.59 -10.12 -3.40
CA CYS A 35 15.62 -11.22 -2.46
C CYS A 35 16.49 -12.40 -2.93
N SER A 36 17.13 -12.29 -4.09
CA SER A 36 17.94 -13.36 -4.68
C SER A 36 17.18 -14.68 -4.80
N THR A 37 15.95 -14.61 -5.31
CA THR A 37 15.08 -15.76 -5.47
C THR A 37 14.25 -15.64 -6.76
N SER A 38 13.36 -16.60 -7.01
CA SER A 38 12.51 -16.59 -8.18
C SER A 38 11.19 -15.83 -7.91
N GLU A 39 10.59 -15.31 -9.00
CA GLU A 39 9.27 -14.70 -8.94
C GLU A 39 8.23 -15.73 -8.46
N THR A 40 8.34 -16.95 -8.93
CA THR A 40 7.44 -18.05 -8.55
C THR A 40 7.46 -18.28 -7.05
N TYR A 41 8.62 -18.26 -6.43
CA TYR A 41 8.74 -18.48 -4.99
C TYR A 41 8.14 -17.33 -4.18
N ILE A 42 8.41 -16.09 -4.59
CA ILE A 42 7.80 -14.91 -3.91
C ILE A 42 6.26 -14.97 -4.03
N SER A 43 5.76 -15.25 -5.23
CA SER A 43 4.32 -15.38 -5.46
C SER A 43 3.72 -16.47 -4.58
N TYR A 44 4.38 -17.61 -4.46
CA TYR A 44 3.98 -18.72 -3.60
C TYR A 44 3.92 -18.29 -2.13
N LEU A 45 4.95 -17.59 -1.65
CA LEU A 45 5.02 -17.16 -0.25
C LEU A 45 3.87 -16.22 0.11
N PHE A 46 3.60 -15.24 -0.75
CA PHE A 46 2.50 -14.30 -0.50
C PHE A 46 1.15 -15.00 -0.53
N LYS A 47 0.95 -15.90 -1.49
CA LYS A 47 -0.32 -16.61 -1.61
C LYS A 47 -0.57 -17.58 -0.45
N ASN A 48 0.46 -18.28 0.02
CA ASN A 48 0.31 -19.41 0.94
C ASN A 48 0.76 -19.12 2.38
N LYS A 49 1.61 -18.12 2.59
CA LYS A 49 2.19 -17.84 3.92
C LYS A 49 1.88 -16.43 4.40
N PHE A 50 1.10 -15.68 3.65
CA PHE A 50 0.75 -14.31 4.00
C PHE A 50 -0.73 -14.07 3.75
N ILE A 51 -1.25 -12.98 4.33
CA ILE A 51 -2.67 -12.63 4.28
C ILE A 51 -3.08 -12.01 2.93
N TYR A 52 -2.13 -11.40 2.21
CA TYR A 52 -2.37 -10.78 0.91
C TYR A 52 -1.53 -11.42 -0.18
N LYS A 53 -2.05 -11.42 -1.41
CA LYS A 53 -1.21 -11.65 -2.59
C LYS A 53 -0.25 -10.47 -2.75
N PHE A 54 0.83 -10.66 -3.50
CA PHE A 54 1.89 -9.67 -3.66
C PHE A 54 1.35 -8.30 -4.12
N SER A 55 0.61 -8.26 -5.23
CA SER A 55 0.07 -7.01 -5.77
C SER A 55 -0.96 -6.37 -4.84
N ASP A 56 -1.77 -7.18 -4.18
CA ASP A 56 -2.79 -6.69 -3.26
C ASP A 56 -2.15 -6.05 -2.02
N TYR A 57 -1.03 -6.58 -1.56
CA TYR A 57 -0.33 -6.00 -0.43
C TYR A 57 0.27 -4.63 -0.78
N ILE A 58 0.87 -4.51 -1.95
CA ILE A 58 1.40 -3.22 -2.42
C ILE A 58 0.28 -2.19 -2.48
N ASN A 59 -0.86 -2.55 -3.05
CA ASN A 59 -2.02 -1.67 -3.12
C ASN A 59 -2.55 -1.32 -1.73
N HIS A 60 -2.56 -2.28 -0.82
CA HIS A 60 -2.96 -2.04 0.57
C HIS A 60 -2.08 -0.98 1.23
N ILE A 61 -0.76 -1.10 1.10
CA ILE A 61 0.19 -0.13 1.66
C ILE A 61 0.00 1.25 1.00
N ARG A 62 -0.17 1.30 -0.30
CA ARG A 62 -0.39 2.55 -1.03
C ARG A 62 -1.67 3.26 -0.59
N ILE A 63 -2.77 2.53 -0.43
CA ILE A 63 -4.03 3.12 0.04
C ILE A 63 -3.90 3.59 1.49
N LYS A 64 -3.26 2.81 2.36
CA LYS A 64 -2.99 3.22 3.75
C LYS A 64 -2.20 4.53 3.79
N THR A 65 -1.20 4.64 2.93
CA THR A 65 -0.38 5.87 2.82
C THR A 65 -1.23 7.04 2.35
N ALA A 66 -2.09 6.84 1.36
CA ALA A 66 -2.99 7.89 0.87
C ALA A 66 -3.94 8.37 1.96
N VAL A 67 -4.52 7.46 2.74
CA VAL A 67 -5.38 7.80 3.87
C VAL A 67 -4.60 8.63 4.89
N LEU A 68 -3.39 8.22 5.22
CA LEU A 68 -2.55 8.96 6.15
C LEU A 68 -2.24 10.37 5.63
N LEU A 69 -1.88 10.50 4.37
CA LEU A 69 -1.57 11.79 3.74
C LEU A 69 -2.81 12.71 3.70
N LEU A 70 -3.99 12.15 3.45
CA LEU A 70 -5.23 12.93 3.49
C LEU A 70 -5.48 13.52 4.87
N ASN A 71 -5.17 12.78 5.93
CA ASN A 71 -5.32 13.27 7.28
C ASN A 71 -4.25 14.28 7.68
N LEU A 72 -3.02 14.08 7.22
CA LEU A 72 -1.90 14.98 7.51
C LEU A 72 -1.93 16.27 6.67
N LYS A 73 -2.50 16.20 5.47
CA LYS A 73 -2.57 17.31 4.52
C LYS A 73 -3.99 17.47 3.99
N PRO A 74 -4.94 17.87 4.84
CA PRO A 74 -6.35 17.95 4.44
C PRO A 74 -6.61 18.95 3.29
N ALA A 75 -5.77 19.96 3.14
CA ALA A 75 -5.84 20.92 2.03
C ALA A 75 -5.03 20.48 0.82
N GLY A 76 -4.37 19.33 0.89
CA GLY A 76 -3.53 18.83 -0.21
C GLY A 76 -4.34 18.43 -1.43
N LYS A 77 -3.70 18.56 -2.59
CA LYS A 77 -4.28 18.17 -3.87
C LYS A 77 -4.42 16.64 -3.90
N ILE A 78 -5.62 16.15 -4.23
CA ILE A 78 -5.88 14.69 -4.27
C ILE A 78 -4.95 14.00 -5.26
N SER A 79 -4.70 14.59 -6.42
CA SER A 79 -3.80 14.02 -7.42
C SER A 79 -2.36 13.91 -6.91
N SER A 80 -1.90 14.88 -6.15
CA SER A 80 -0.55 14.84 -5.54
C SER A 80 -0.48 13.76 -4.47
N ILE A 81 -1.52 13.62 -3.67
CA ILE A 81 -1.59 12.57 -2.65
C ILE A 81 -1.55 11.18 -3.29
N ALA A 82 -2.28 10.98 -4.38
CA ALA A 82 -2.26 9.71 -5.11
C ALA A 82 -0.84 9.39 -5.60
N LEU A 83 -0.20 10.38 -6.23
CA LEU A 83 1.15 10.21 -6.76
C LEU A 83 2.17 9.92 -5.65
N ASP A 84 2.12 10.68 -4.56
CA ASP A 84 3.03 10.49 -3.42
C ASP A 84 2.83 9.13 -2.73
N SER A 85 1.64 8.55 -2.88
CA SER A 85 1.33 7.22 -2.36
C SER A 85 1.79 6.08 -3.28
N GLY A 86 2.27 6.42 -4.48
CA GLY A 86 2.78 5.44 -5.43
C GLY A 86 1.86 5.12 -6.59
N PHE A 87 0.76 5.85 -6.76
CA PHE A 87 -0.17 5.64 -7.86
C PHE A 87 0.18 6.55 -9.04
N THR A 88 0.39 5.95 -10.20
CA THR A 88 0.64 6.68 -11.45
C THR A 88 -0.63 6.90 -12.27
N ASP A 89 -1.66 6.09 -12.03
CA ASP A 89 -2.96 6.18 -12.70
C ASP A 89 -4.01 6.65 -11.68
N TYR A 90 -4.46 7.89 -11.84
CA TYR A 90 -5.42 8.49 -10.92
C TYR A 90 -6.78 7.78 -10.95
N HIS A 91 -7.22 7.34 -12.12
CA HIS A 91 -8.49 6.61 -12.24
C HIS A 91 -8.46 5.30 -11.48
N TYR A 92 -7.38 4.55 -11.63
CA TYR A 92 -7.17 3.32 -10.88
C TYR A 92 -7.14 3.58 -9.38
N PHE A 93 -6.42 4.62 -8.96
CA PHE A 93 -6.38 5.04 -7.55
C PHE A 93 -7.78 5.30 -7.00
N SER A 94 -8.59 6.09 -7.73
CA SER A 94 -9.94 6.45 -7.28
C SER A 94 -10.83 5.22 -7.11
N GLN A 95 -10.78 4.30 -8.05
CA GLN A 95 -11.56 3.06 -7.97
C GLN A 95 -11.11 2.20 -6.79
N LEU A 96 -9.82 2.03 -6.64
CA LEU A 96 -9.25 1.23 -5.55
C LEU A 96 -9.52 1.86 -4.19
N PHE A 97 -9.42 3.18 -4.09
CA PHE A 97 -9.70 3.91 -2.85
C PHE A 97 -11.14 3.67 -2.40
N LYS A 98 -12.10 3.83 -3.30
CA LYS A 98 -13.52 3.59 -2.99
C LYS A 98 -13.77 2.14 -2.60
N LYS A 99 -13.16 1.20 -3.32
CA LYS A 99 -13.29 -0.23 -3.01
C LYS A 99 -12.73 -0.55 -1.63
N SER A 100 -11.58 0.03 -1.27
CA SER A 100 -10.87 -0.27 -0.03
C SER A 100 -11.48 0.42 1.20
N THR A 101 -11.99 1.64 1.03
CA THR A 101 -12.50 2.46 2.15
C THR A 101 -14.02 2.53 2.21
N GLY A 102 -14.70 2.16 1.12
CA GLY A 102 -16.15 2.29 0.99
C GLY A 102 -16.62 3.68 0.60
N LYS A 103 -15.71 4.63 0.44
CA LYS A 103 -16.02 6.03 0.12
C LYS A 103 -15.13 6.55 -0.99
N THR A 104 -15.65 7.51 -1.77
CA THR A 104 -14.78 8.27 -2.66
C THR A 104 -13.81 9.12 -1.83
N VAL A 105 -12.75 9.60 -2.43
CA VAL A 105 -11.80 10.47 -1.72
C VAL A 105 -12.50 11.72 -1.20
N SER A 106 -13.37 12.32 -2.01
CA SER A 106 -14.13 13.52 -1.61
C SER A 106 -15.04 13.24 -0.42
N GLU A 107 -15.77 12.13 -0.45
CA GLU A 107 -16.62 11.70 0.66
C GLU A 107 -15.79 11.44 1.91
N TYR A 108 -14.66 10.77 1.76
CA TYR A 108 -13.76 10.49 2.87
C TYR A 108 -13.29 11.78 3.53
N LYS A 109 -12.85 12.76 2.75
CA LYS A 109 -12.43 14.07 3.27
C LYS A 109 -13.56 14.76 4.04
N ALA A 110 -14.78 14.69 3.50
CA ALA A 110 -15.92 15.38 4.11
C ALA A 110 -16.36 14.74 5.43
N THR A 111 -16.24 13.42 5.56
CA THR A 111 -16.78 12.69 6.72
C THR A 111 -15.71 12.25 7.70
N GLU A 112 -14.65 11.58 7.25
CA GLU A 112 -13.68 10.93 8.13
C GLU A 112 -12.66 11.91 8.72
N ILE A 113 -12.20 12.88 7.93
CA ILE A 113 -11.20 13.85 8.42
C ILE A 113 -11.78 14.71 9.52
N ARG A 114 -13.06 15.08 9.41
CA ARG A 114 -13.74 15.83 10.47
C ARG A 114 -13.84 15.05 11.78
N GLN A 115 -14.03 13.74 11.69
CA GLN A 115 -14.12 12.87 12.87
C GLN A 115 -12.81 12.80 13.63
N TRP A 116 -11.69 13.02 12.96
CA TRP A 116 -10.37 13.04 13.62
C TRP A 116 -10.07 14.36 14.31
N GLY A 117 -11.04 15.28 14.33
CA GLY A 117 -10.90 16.54 15.05
C GLY A 117 -9.96 17.54 14.41
N ILE A 118 -9.62 17.37 13.15
CA ILE A 118 -8.82 18.32 12.39
C ILE A 118 -9.75 19.46 11.99
N LYS A 119 -9.83 20.46 12.84
CA LYS A 119 -10.61 21.66 12.59
C LYS A 119 -9.69 22.81 12.22
N ASP A 120 -10.26 23.78 11.58
CA ASP A 120 -9.57 25.02 11.21
C ASP A 120 -8.98 25.74 12.40
#